data_e6952f48afb6c0ed6bd720837dfcf715
#
_entry.id   e6952f48afb6c0ed6bd720837dfcf715
#
_cell.length_a   1.000
_cell.length_b   1.000
_cell.length_c   1.000
_cell.angle_alpha   90.00
_cell.angle_beta   90.00
_cell.angle_gamma   90.00
#
_symmetry.space_group_name_H-M   'P 1'
#
loop_
_entity.id
_entity.type
_entity.pdbx_description
1 polymer ?
#
loop_
_entity_poly.entity_id
_entity_poly.type
_entity_poly.pdbx_seq_one_letter_code
_entity_poly.pdbx_strand_id
1 'polypeptide(L)'
;MFNKLTSRFFGSSNDRQIKKYRPIIDKINSLEGDLQKISDDELKLKTTYFKDLLSKEQNLINILPEAFASVREAAKRTLNQRHFDVQLMGGLVLHEGKIAEMKTGEGKTLVATLACYLNALEGKGVHVVTVNDYLAQRDSQWMGQIYEFLGMSVGCIVSEMDDHQRRLAYKADITYGTNNEFGFDYLRDNMKYSLDEMVQRPFNFAIVDEVDSILIDEARTPLVISGQSEDSSILYKTIDKFIPSLKEEDYELDEKQRTCNLTDNGIGNIEQALKSENLIEDGSLFDVKNVSILHHINQALRAHKLFKKNTHYMVKNLSLIHI
;
A
#
# COMPACT_ATOMS: atom_id res chain seq x y z
N MET A 1 -1.99 31.20 -26.19
CA MET A 1 -0.91 32.19 -26.32
C MET A 1 -0.67 33.00 -25.05
N PHE A 2 -1.69 33.41 -24.31
CA PHE A 2 -1.58 34.14 -23.04
C PHE A 2 -0.76 33.43 -21.96
N ASN A 3 -0.93 32.12 -21.77
CA ASN A 3 -0.18 31.33 -20.76
C ASN A 3 1.34 31.27 -21.02
N LYS A 4 1.82 31.37 -22.26
CA LYS A 4 3.25 31.38 -22.56
C LYS A 4 3.91 32.74 -22.30
N LEU A 5 3.16 33.86 -22.39
CA LEU A 5 3.68 35.18 -22.07
C LEU A 5 3.75 35.43 -20.57
N THR A 6 2.73 35.01 -19.81
CA THR A 6 2.71 35.14 -18.34
C THR A 6 3.75 34.27 -17.65
N SER A 7 4.03 33.06 -18.16
CA SER A 7 5.08 32.18 -17.61
C SER A 7 6.49 32.73 -17.79
N ARG A 8 6.71 33.55 -18.82
CA ARG A 8 8.02 34.18 -19.10
C ARG A 8 8.35 35.34 -18.13
N PHE A 9 7.32 36.00 -17.56
CA PHE A 9 7.50 37.10 -16.59
C PHE A 9 7.38 36.67 -15.15
N PHE A 10 6.54 35.68 -14.84
CA PHE A 10 6.22 35.24 -13.47
C PHE A 10 6.76 33.88 -13.11
N GLY A 11 7.45 33.18 -14.01
CA GLY A 11 7.89 31.81 -13.84
C GLY A 11 6.73 30.80 -13.81
N SER A 12 7.03 29.51 -13.83
CA SER A 12 6.06 28.44 -13.63
C SER A 12 5.59 28.36 -12.17
N SER A 13 4.54 27.61 -11.89
CA SER A 13 4.11 27.32 -10.51
C SER A 13 5.26 26.69 -9.71
N ASN A 14 6.01 25.80 -10.33
CA ASN A 14 7.17 25.12 -9.71
C ASN A 14 8.30 26.12 -9.41
N ASP A 15 8.61 27.07 -10.31
CA ASP A 15 9.63 28.09 -10.05
C ASP A 15 9.28 28.95 -8.84
N ARG A 16 8.00 29.28 -8.67
CA ARG A 16 7.54 30.03 -7.50
C ARG A 16 7.65 29.22 -6.21
N GLN A 17 7.36 27.92 -6.27
CA GLN A 17 7.49 27.03 -5.12
C GLN A 17 8.96 26.85 -4.73
N ILE A 18 9.86 26.62 -5.69
CA ILE A 18 11.31 26.53 -5.47
C ILE A 18 11.85 27.81 -4.83
N LYS A 19 11.37 28.99 -5.26
CA LYS A 19 11.77 30.25 -4.65
C LYS A 19 11.41 30.37 -3.16
N LYS A 20 10.29 29.74 -2.73
CA LYS A 20 9.89 29.74 -1.31
C LYS A 20 10.80 28.87 -0.45
N TYR A 21 11.41 27.81 -1.01
CA TYR A 21 12.31 26.93 -0.29
C TYR A 21 13.71 27.52 -0.08
N ARG A 22 14.15 28.45 -0.93
CA ARG A 22 15.51 29.04 -0.83
C ARG A 22 15.85 29.59 0.55
N PRO A 23 15.01 30.44 1.19
CA PRO A 23 15.31 30.95 2.53
C PRO A 23 15.46 29.84 3.58
N ILE A 24 14.70 28.75 3.45
CA ILE A 24 14.79 27.60 4.36
C ILE A 24 16.13 26.88 4.16
N ILE A 25 16.54 26.69 2.89
CA ILE A 25 17.81 26.07 2.54
C ILE A 25 18.99 26.92 3.01
N ASP A 26 18.92 28.25 2.81
CA ASP A 26 19.95 29.17 3.30
C ASP A 26 20.10 29.06 4.84
N LYS A 27 18.98 28.92 5.55
CA LYS A 27 19.00 28.68 7.00
C LYS A 27 19.61 27.32 7.36
N ILE A 28 19.28 26.25 6.64
CA ILE A 28 19.89 24.93 6.82
C ILE A 28 21.41 25.01 6.59
N ASN A 29 21.82 25.68 5.53
CA ASN A 29 23.24 25.88 5.20
C ASN A 29 23.99 26.67 6.29
N SER A 30 23.35 27.68 6.87
CA SER A 30 23.97 28.48 7.95
C SER A 30 24.23 27.68 9.24
N LEU A 31 23.46 26.61 9.48
CA LEU A 31 23.63 25.76 10.67
C LEU A 31 24.74 24.70 10.51
N GLU A 32 25.18 24.43 9.27
CA GLU A 32 26.14 23.35 9.00
C GLU A 32 27.46 23.50 9.76
N GLY A 33 28.02 24.72 9.80
CA GLY A 33 29.29 24.97 10.44
C GLY A 33 29.28 24.74 11.99
N ASP A 34 28.14 24.93 12.62
CA ASP A 34 27.99 24.70 14.04
C ASP A 34 27.75 23.22 14.37
N LEU A 35 26.94 22.54 13.53
CA LEU A 35 26.70 21.10 13.67
C LEU A 35 27.97 20.26 13.41
N GLN A 36 28.88 20.72 12.58
CA GLN A 36 30.18 20.05 12.36
C GLN A 36 31.09 20.07 13.58
N LYS A 37 30.90 21.01 14.53
CA LYS A 37 31.75 21.18 15.72
C LYS A 37 31.29 20.33 16.90
N ILE A 38 30.02 19.92 16.93
CA ILE A 38 29.48 19.15 18.05
C ILE A 38 29.87 17.67 17.93
N SER A 39 29.92 16.99 19.07
CA SER A 39 30.20 15.56 19.16
C SER A 39 29.04 14.73 18.61
N ASP A 40 29.30 13.43 18.38
CA ASP A 40 28.26 12.48 17.95
C ASP A 40 27.14 12.35 18.99
N ASP A 41 27.48 12.33 20.26
CA ASP A 41 26.49 12.27 21.34
C ASP A 41 25.63 13.53 21.42
N GLU A 42 26.22 14.72 21.21
CA GLU A 42 25.46 15.97 21.15
C GLU A 42 24.53 16.00 19.92
N LEU A 43 24.97 15.48 18.78
CA LEU A 43 24.13 15.41 17.59
C LEU A 43 22.96 14.42 17.79
N LYS A 44 23.19 13.29 18.45
CA LYS A 44 22.15 12.34 18.83
C LYS A 44 21.12 12.95 19.79
N LEU A 45 21.58 13.74 20.77
CA LEU A 45 20.70 14.44 21.73
C LEU A 45 19.74 15.45 21.04
N LYS A 46 20.04 15.91 19.80
CA LYS A 46 19.13 16.77 19.04
C LYS A 46 17.75 16.12 18.84
N THR A 47 17.69 14.84 18.66
CA THR A 47 16.41 14.12 18.53
C THR A 47 15.56 14.26 19.80
N THR A 48 16.14 14.07 20.96
CA THR A 48 15.44 14.27 22.25
C THR A 48 15.01 15.72 22.43
N TYR A 49 15.86 16.66 22.06
CA TYR A 49 15.56 18.08 22.08
C TYR A 49 14.37 18.44 21.16
N PHE A 50 14.34 17.93 19.94
CA PHE A 50 13.22 18.17 19.03
C PHE A 50 11.92 17.55 19.53
N LYS A 51 11.97 16.32 20.05
CA LYS A 51 10.79 15.66 20.67
C LYS A 51 10.25 16.47 21.86
N ASP A 52 11.14 17.06 22.68
CA ASP A 52 10.74 17.93 23.79
C ASP A 52 10.12 19.24 23.30
N LEU A 53 10.65 19.85 22.25
CA LEU A 53 10.05 21.03 21.63
C LEU A 53 8.63 20.75 21.09
N LEU A 54 8.44 19.63 20.43
CA LEU A 54 7.12 19.23 19.89
C LEU A 54 6.12 18.95 21.02
N SER A 55 6.57 18.40 22.16
CA SER A 55 5.70 18.21 23.34
C SER A 55 5.22 19.51 23.97
N LYS A 56 5.91 20.63 23.70
CA LYS A 56 5.60 21.99 24.15
C LYS A 56 4.86 22.82 23.09
N GLU A 57 4.04 22.14 22.25
CA GLU A 57 3.21 22.76 21.21
C GLU A 57 3.99 23.47 20.08
N GLN A 58 5.28 23.18 19.91
CA GLN A 58 6.03 23.63 18.73
C GLN A 58 5.56 22.85 17.49
N ASN A 59 5.66 23.51 16.33
CA ASN A 59 5.28 22.93 15.06
C ASN A 59 6.52 22.35 14.34
N LEU A 60 6.34 21.26 13.59
CA LEU A 60 7.39 20.67 12.74
C LEU A 60 8.10 21.70 11.86
N ILE A 61 7.36 22.68 11.31
CA ILE A 61 7.90 23.74 10.45
C ILE A 61 8.96 24.57 11.19
N ASN A 62 8.81 24.80 12.47
CA ASN A 62 9.74 25.61 13.27
C ASN A 62 11.09 24.91 13.48
N ILE A 63 11.07 23.59 13.65
CA ILE A 63 12.28 22.78 13.88
C ILE A 63 12.88 22.23 12.58
N LEU A 64 12.15 22.27 11.47
CA LEU A 64 12.52 21.70 10.18
C LEU A 64 13.94 22.09 9.72
N PRO A 65 14.36 23.37 9.73
CA PRO A 65 15.70 23.71 9.25
C PRO A 65 16.80 23.03 10.07
N GLU A 66 16.67 22.99 11.38
CA GLU A 66 17.66 22.37 12.26
C GLU A 66 17.62 20.84 12.19
N ALA A 67 16.43 20.24 12.06
CA ALA A 67 16.26 18.80 11.86
C ALA A 67 16.92 18.34 10.55
N PHE A 68 16.68 19.05 9.44
CA PHE A 68 17.29 18.74 8.15
C PHE A 68 18.81 18.92 8.17
N ALA A 69 19.31 19.96 8.83
CA ALA A 69 20.74 20.16 9.01
C ALA A 69 21.37 19.01 9.83
N SER A 70 20.67 18.53 10.87
CA SER A 70 21.11 17.38 11.69
C SER A 70 21.17 16.09 10.87
N VAL A 71 20.14 15.80 10.05
CA VAL A 71 20.15 14.64 9.14
C VAL A 71 21.28 14.71 8.13
N ARG A 72 21.53 15.91 7.55
CA ARG A 72 22.62 16.11 6.60
C ARG A 72 23.99 15.84 7.23
N GLU A 73 24.22 16.33 8.45
CA GLU A 73 25.46 16.07 9.18
C GLU A 73 25.60 14.59 9.56
N ALA A 74 24.52 13.95 10.05
CA ALA A 74 24.50 12.54 10.35
C ALA A 74 24.81 11.68 9.09
N ALA A 75 24.21 11.99 7.94
CA ALA A 75 24.49 11.30 6.69
C ALA A 75 25.94 11.44 6.25
N LYS A 76 26.55 12.61 6.47
CA LYS A 76 27.97 12.83 6.21
C LYS A 76 28.86 11.99 7.12
N ARG A 77 28.53 11.90 8.42
CA ARG A 77 29.32 11.14 9.40
C ARG A 77 29.20 9.63 9.21
N THR A 78 27.99 9.13 8.92
CA THR A 78 27.72 7.69 8.82
C THR A 78 28.04 7.11 7.44
N LEU A 79 27.59 7.79 6.37
CA LEU A 79 27.68 7.29 4.99
C LEU A 79 28.69 8.04 4.12
N ASN A 80 29.34 9.08 4.66
CA ASN A 80 30.16 10.03 3.89
C ASN A 80 29.38 10.66 2.72
N GLN A 81 28.05 10.86 2.90
CA GLN A 81 27.15 11.43 1.91
C GLN A 81 26.51 12.72 2.45
N ARG A 82 26.84 13.85 1.87
CA ARG A 82 26.25 15.13 2.22
C ARG A 82 25.12 15.47 1.25
N HIS A 83 23.94 15.76 1.78
CA HIS A 83 22.83 16.24 0.95
C HIS A 83 23.17 17.56 0.25
N PHE A 84 22.91 17.62 -1.07
CA PHE A 84 23.00 18.86 -1.85
C PHE A 84 21.74 19.71 -1.65
N ASP A 85 21.82 21.01 -1.99
CA ASP A 85 20.70 21.93 -1.83
C ASP A 85 19.45 21.48 -2.60
N VAL A 86 19.61 20.92 -3.81
CA VAL A 86 18.50 20.35 -4.59
C VAL A 86 17.86 19.15 -3.91
N GLN A 87 18.63 18.37 -3.16
CA GLN A 87 18.12 17.25 -2.38
C GLN A 87 17.38 17.74 -1.11
N LEU A 88 17.82 18.81 -0.49
CA LEU A 88 17.07 19.48 0.58
C LEU A 88 15.70 19.98 0.07
N MET A 89 15.65 20.55 -1.16
CA MET A 89 14.38 20.91 -1.82
C MET A 89 13.46 19.69 -1.97
N GLY A 90 13.99 18.56 -2.42
CA GLY A 90 13.24 17.31 -2.53
C GLY A 90 12.65 16.87 -1.20
N GLY A 91 13.43 16.93 -0.12
CA GLY A 91 12.96 16.63 1.23
C GLY A 91 11.83 17.56 1.70
N LEU A 92 11.91 18.87 1.37
CA LEU A 92 10.84 19.84 1.67
C LEU A 92 9.55 19.50 0.90
N VAL A 93 9.67 19.16 -0.38
CA VAL A 93 8.52 18.73 -1.22
C VAL A 93 7.84 17.49 -0.63
N LEU A 94 8.62 16.48 -0.23
CA LEU A 94 8.10 15.26 0.38
C LEU A 94 7.41 15.55 1.72
N HIS A 95 8.00 16.39 2.58
CA HIS A 95 7.39 16.77 3.85
C HIS A 95 6.04 17.47 3.67
N GLU A 96 5.90 18.27 2.61
CA GLU A 96 4.63 18.93 2.27
C GLU A 96 3.57 17.98 1.65
N GLY A 97 3.82 16.67 1.59
CA GLY A 97 2.91 15.68 1.01
C GLY A 97 2.73 15.83 -0.51
N LYS A 98 3.79 16.22 -1.19
CA LYS A 98 3.80 16.44 -2.65
C LYS A 98 4.69 15.42 -3.36
N ILE A 99 4.59 15.37 -4.67
CA ILE A 99 5.43 14.52 -5.53
C ILE A 99 6.74 15.27 -5.84
N ALA A 100 7.88 14.64 -5.46
CA ALA A 100 9.21 15.10 -5.84
C ALA A 100 9.70 14.26 -7.02
N GLU A 101 9.67 14.82 -8.22
CA GLU A 101 10.23 14.18 -9.40
C GLU A 101 11.76 14.37 -9.42
N MET A 102 12.49 13.26 -9.39
CA MET A 102 13.94 13.22 -9.41
C MET A 102 14.41 12.13 -10.40
N LYS A 103 15.44 12.44 -11.18
CA LYS A 103 16.02 11.48 -12.13
C LYS A 103 16.73 10.33 -11.39
N THR A 104 16.86 9.21 -12.09
CA THR A 104 17.66 8.08 -11.60
C THR A 104 19.10 8.53 -11.34
N GLY A 105 19.67 8.15 -10.20
CA GLY A 105 21.01 8.56 -9.79
C GLY A 105 21.10 9.87 -9.00
N GLU A 106 20.02 10.64 -8.85
CA GLU A 106 20.02 11.89 -8.07
C GLU A 106 19.91 11.69 -6.55
N GLY A 107 19.90 10.43 -6.07
CA GLY A 107 19.91 10.10 -4.66
C GLY A 107 18.56 10.21 -3.98
N LYS A 108 17.45 9.78 -4.62
CA LYS A 108 16.10 9.78 -4.05
C LYS A 108 16.04 9.12 -2.68
N THR A 109 16.69 7.97 -2.51
CA THR A 109 16.73 7.22 -1.24
C THR A 109 17.32 8.07 -0.10
N LEU A 110 18.39 8.82 -0.39
CA LEU A 110 19.00 9.73 0.58
C LEU A 110 18.08 10.93 0.89
N VAL A 111 17.40 11.47 -0.12
CA VAL A 111 16.44 12.60 0.04
C VAL A 111 15.29 12.23 0.97
N ALA A 112 14.78 11.01 0.87
CA ALA A 112 13.69 10.52 1.71
C ALA A 112 14.03 10.60 3.21
N THR A 113 15.31 10.46 3.59
CA THR A 113 15.75 10.48 4.99
C THR A 113 15.41 11.79 5.71
N LEU A 114 15.41 12.90 5.00
CA LEU A 114 15.09 14.22 5.53
C LEU A 114 13.64 14.29 6.04
N ALA A 115 12.69 13.93 5.16
CA ALA A 115 11.28 13.97 5.50
C ALA A 115 10.88 12.83 6.47
N CYS A 116 11.49 11.64 6.32
CA CYS A 116 11.25 10.53 7.26
C CYS A 116 11.63 10.92 8.68
N TYR A 117 12.87 11.43 8.89
CA TYR A 117 13.33 11.82 10.21
C TYR A 117 12.43 12.89 10.84
N LEU A 118 12.14 13.97 10.10
CA LEU A 118 11.34 15.07 10.59
C LEU A 118 9.94 14.62 11.05
N ASN A 119 9.25 13.83 10.24
CA ASN A 119 7.90 13.37 10.57
C ASN A 119 7.90 12.25 11.63
N ALA A 120 8.99 11.49 11.77
CA ALA A 120 9.15 10.49 12.82
C ALA A 120 9.32 11.11 14.22
N LEU A 121 9.75 12.38 14.33
CA LEU A 121 9.89 13.09 15.60
C LEU A 121 8.58 13.18 16.38
N GLU A 122 7.42 13.14 15.72
CA GLU A 122 6.11 13.11 16.37
C GLU A 122 5.83 11.79 17.13
N GLY A 123 6.64 10.74 16.95
CA GLY A 123 6.44 9.44 17.59
C GLY A 123 5.24 8.63 17.05
N LYS A 124 4.58 9.11 16.00
CA LYS A 124 3.39 8.47 15.41
C LYS A 124 3.72 7.43 14.33
N GLY A 125 4.97 7.36 13.89
CA GLY A 125 5.46 6.44 12.87
C GLY A 125 5.43 6.99 11.45
N VAL A 126 6.45 6.57 10.70
CA VAL A 126 6.61 6.88 9.28
C VAL A 126 6.76 5.58 8.51
N HIS A 127 6.05 5.44 7.40
CA HIS A 127 6.19 4.32 6.50
C HIS A 127 6.96 4.74 5.24
N VAL A 128 7.92 3.91 4.82
CA VAL A 128 8.62 4.04 3.54
C VAL A 128 8.24 2.85 2.67
N VAL A 129 7.48 3.14 1.62
CA VAL A 129 6.89 2.13 0.73
C VAL A 129 7.77 1.94 -0.48
N THR A 130 8.19 0.70 -0.75
CA THR A 130 9.00 0.31 -1.89
C THR A 130 8.28 -0.73 -2.75
N VAL A 131 8.82 -1.04 -3.93
CA VAL A 131 8.18 -1.98 -4.87
C VAL A 131 8.52 -3.45 -4.61
N ASN A 132 9.57 -3.76 -3.84
CA ASN A 132 9.96 -5.13 -3.54
C ASN A 132 10.74 -5.25 -2.22
N ASP A 133 10.79 -6.48 -1.67
CA ASP A 133 11.45 -6.80 -0.40
C ASP A 133 12.95 -6.50 -0.41
N TYR A 134 13.62 -6.70 -1.55
CA TYR A 134 15.04 -6.41 -1.68
C TYR A 134 15.34 -4.92 -1.43
N LEU A 135 14.57 -4.04 -2.05
CA LEU A 135 14.71 -2.59 -1.84
C LEU A 135 14.35 -2.20 -0.41
N ALA A 136 13.29 -2.77 0.14
CA ALA A 136 12.90 -2.51 1.52
C ALA A 136 14.03 -2.87 2.51
N GLN A 137 14.63 -4.04 2.37
CA GLN A 137 15.76 -4.48 3.20
C GLN A 137 17.01 -3.65 2.97
N ARG A 138 17.40 -3.45 1.71
CA ARG A 138 18.59 -2.67 1.35
C ARG A 138 18.51 -1.25 1.91
N ASP A 139 17.40 -0.58 1.68
CA ASP A 139 17.26 0.83 2.03
C ASP A 139 17.04 1.04 3.52
N SER A 140 16.34 0.13 4.20
CA SER A 140 16.23 0.15 5.67
C SER A 140 17.59 -0.03 6.35
N GLN A 141 18.44 -0.93 5.84
CA GLN A 141 19.80 -1.14 6.38
C GLN A 141 20.75 0.00 6.04
N TRP A 142 20.67 0.53 4.83
CA TRP A 142 21.56 1.58 4.37
C TRP A 142 21.22 2.94 5.00
N MET A 143 19.98 3.39 4.86
CA MET A 143 19.53 4.65 5.45
C MET A 143 19.30 4.54 6.96
N GLY A 144 19.07 3.33 7.45
CA GLY A 144 18.96 3.03 8.89
C GLY A 144 20.15 3.55 9.70
N GLN A 145 21.34 3.49 9.13
CA GLN A 145 22.55 4.01 9.79
C GLN A 145 22.43 5.51 10.17
N ILE A 146 21.74 6.31 9.35
CA ILE A 146 21.50 7.74 9.63
C ILE A 146 20.50 7.88 10.78
N TYR A 147 19.40 7.12 10.71
CA TYR A 147 18.33 7.21 11.71
C TYR A 147 18.79 6.70 13.08
N GLU A 148 19.45 5.56 13.12
CA GLU A 148 19.99 4.95 14.34
C GLU A 148 21.08 5.84 14.98
N PHE A 149 21.95 6.44 14.16
CA PHE A 149 22.91 7.41 14.62
C PHE A 149 22.25 8.61 15.32
N LEU A 150 21.09 9.05 14.82
CA LEU A 150 20.29 10.11 15.44
C LEU A 150 19.37 9.59 16.56
N GLY A 151 19.41 8.29 16.90
CA GLY A 151 18.62 7.70 17.99
C GLY A 151 17.19 7.37 17.64
N MET A 152 16.87 7.19 16.36
CA MET A 152 15.59 6.67 15.89
C MET A 152 15.66 5.17 15.62
N SER A 153 14.55 4.47 15.82
CA SER A 153 14.43 3.04 15.53
C SER A 153 13.92 2.82 14.09
N VAL A 154 14.42 1.74 13.47
CA VAL A 154 14.06 1.36 12.11
C VAL A 154 13.54 -0.07 12.10
N GLY A 155 12.39 -0.29 11.44
CA GLY A 155 11.81 -1.60 11.18
C GLY A 155 11.72 -1.86 9.68
N CYS A 156 11.68 -3.14 9.29
CA CYS A 156 11.47 -3.55 7.92
C CYS A 156 10.45 -4.69 7.89
N ILE A 157 9.41 -4.53 7.06
CA ILE A 157 8.38 -5.55 6.82
C ILE A 157 8.70 -6.22 5.50
N VAL A 158 8.84 -7.53 5.56
CA VAL A 158 9.07 -8.39 4.39
C VAL A 158 8.15 -9.60 4.43
N SER A 159 8.08 -10.33 3.33
CA SER A 159 7.33 -11.59 3.25
C SER A 159 7.78 -12.60 4.33
N GLU A 160 6.90 -13.52 4.68
CA GLU A 160 7.14 -14.60 5.65
C GLU A 160 7.37 -14.21 7.13
N MET A 161 7.21 -12.93 7.50
CA MET A 161 7.23 -12.49 8.89
C MET A 161 5.95 -12.88 9.63
N ASP A 162 6.10 -13.33 10.88
CA ASP A 162 4.96 -13.56 11.79
C ASP A 162 4.38 -12.26 12.38
N ASP A 163 3.19 -12.34 12.98
CA ASP A 163 2.49 -11.16 13.56
C ASP A 163 3.30 -10.48 14.67
N HIS A 164 4.09 -11.22 15.43
CA HIS A 164 4.93 -10.66 16.49
C HIS A 164 6.08 -9.81 15.90
N GLN A 165 6.77 -10.35 14.90
CA GLN A 165 7.85 -9.66 14.19
C GLN A 165 7.32 -8.40 13.47
N ARG A 166 6.16 -8.51 12.79
CA ARG A 166 5.49 -7.38 12.15
C ARG A 166 5.15 -6.28 13.16
N ARG A 167 4.56 -6.65 14.29
CA ARG A 167 4.22 -5.69 15.36
C ARG A 167 5.44 -4.97 15.91
N LEU A 168 6.58 -5.65 16.07
CA LEU A 168 7.83 -5.01 16.47
C LEU A 168 8.34 -4.03 15.40
N ALA A 169 8.28 -4.41 14.12
CA ALA A 169 8.69 -3.54 13.03
C ALA A 169 7.80 -2.30 12.90
N TYR A 170 6.47 -2.44 13.07
CA TYR A 170 5.56 -1.29 13.07
C TYR A 170 5.72 -0.37 14.29
N LYS A 171 6.24 -0.85 15.42
CA LYS A 171 6.55 0.00 16.59
C LYS A 171 7.75 0.90 16.39
N ALA A 172 8.61 0.63 15.42
CA ALA A 172 9.75 1.46 15.10
C ALA A 172 9.32 2.88 14.67
N ASP A 173 10.20 3.87 14.84
CA ASP A 173 9.93 5.25 14.41
C ASP A 173 9.74 5.33 12.90
N ILE A 174 10.49 4.54 12.12
CA ILE A 174 10.46 4.47 10.67
C ILE A 174 10.36 3.00 10.24
N THR A 175 9.36 2.66 9.43
CA THR A 175 9.12 1.29 8.97
C THR A 175 9.17 1.23 7.45
N TYR A 176 10.10 0.44 6.92
CA TYR A 176 10.22 0.12 5.50
C TYR A 176 9.38 -1.12 5.17
N GLY A 177 8.85 -1.19 3.96
CA GLY A 177 8.13 -2.36 3.46
C GLY A 177 7.63 -2.16 2.05
N THR A 178 7.09 -3.22 1.45
CA THR A 178 6.46 -3.12 0.14
C THR A 178 5.02 -2.65 0.23
N ASN A 179 4.51 -2.07 -0.86
CA ASN A 179 3.09 -1.74 -0.98
C ASN A 179 2.18 -2.93 -0.69
N ASN A 180 2.56 -4.14 -1.16
CA ASN A 180 1.80 -5.37 -0.96
C ASN A 180 1.77 -5.77 0.52
N GLU A 181 2.92 -5.77 1.21
CA GLU A 181 2.99 -6.16 2.61
C GLU A 181 2.18 -5.21 3.50
N PHE A 182 2.31 -3.89 3.32
CA PHE A 182 1.49 -2.91 4.03
C PHE A 182 0.00 -3.08 3.75
N GLY A 183 -0.36 -3.34 2.48
CA GLY A 183 -1.75 -3.55 2.08
C GLY A 183 -2.33 -4.85 2.62
N PHE A 184 -1.59 -5.95 2.60
CA PHE A 184 -2.03 -7.21 3.19
C PHE A 184 -2.13 -7.14 4.70
N ASP A 185 -1.23 -6.45 5.39
CA ASP A 185 -1.34 -6.22 6.82
C ASP A 185 -2.58 -5.40 7.17
N TYR A 186 -2.87 -4.35 6.38
CA TYR A 186 -4.11 -3.59 6.55
C TYR A 186 -5.35 -4.46 6.39
N LEU A 187 -5.39 -5.34 5.39
CA LEU A 187 -6.52 -6.26 5.20
C LEU A 187 -6.63 -7.27 6.36
N ARG A 188 -5.50 -7.84 6.80
CA ARG A 188 -5.48 -8.77 7.95
C ARG A 188 -5.96 -8.10 9.23
N ASP A 189 -5.50 -6.89 9.51
CA ASP A 189 -5.90 -6.12 10.68
C ASP A 189 -7.40 -5.81 10.70
N ASN A 190 -7.99 -5.51 9.53
CA ASN A 190 -9.45 -5.30 9.42
C ASN A 190 -10.28 -6.58 9.63
N MET A 191 -9.66 -7.75 9.69
CA MET A 191 -10.32 -9.02 10.01
C MET A 191 -10.18 -9.41 11.49
N LYS A 192 -9.40 -8.66 12.29
CA LYS A 192 -9.19 -8.93 13.72
C LYS A 192 -10.41 -8.50 14.53
N TYR A 193 -10.67 -9.21 15.61
CA TYR A 193 -11.80 -8.92 16.51
C TYR A 193 -11.44 -7.90 17.61
N SER A 194 -10.15 -7.71 17.88
CA SER A 194 -9.65 -6.79 18.92
C SER A 194 -8.52 -5.92 18.38
N LEU A 195 -8.47 -4.67 18.82
CA LEU A 195 -7.39 -3.73 18.46
C LEU A 195 -6.01 -4.22 18.91
N ASP A 196 -5.94 -4.98 20.01
CA ASP A 196 -4.68 -5.52 20.53
C ASP A 196 -4.08 -6.62 19.65
N GLU A 197 -4.91 -7.22 18.78
CA GLU A 197 -4.46 -8.23 17.81
C GLU A 197 -3.90 -7.61 16.53
N MET A 198 -4.17 -6.34 16.27
CA MET A 198 -3.67 -5.64 15.09
C MET A 198 -2.15 -5.47 15.17
N VAL A 199 -1.50 -5.54 14.01
CA VAL A 199 -0.05 -5.35 13.91
C VAL A 199 0.31 -3.91 13.58
N GLN A 200 -0.52 -3.24 12.78
CA GLN A 200 -0.32 -1.84 12.40
C GLN A 200 -0.81 -0.90 13.50
N ARG A 201 -0.21 0.26 13.58
CA ARG A 201 -0.70 1.40 14.35
C ARG A 201 -1.41 2.39 13.42
N PRO A 202 -2.12 3.40 13.94
CA PRO A 202 -2.74 4.44 13.12
C PRO A 202 -1.75 5.09 12.16
N PHE A 203 -2.18 5.37 10.93
CA PHE A 203 -1.34 5.97 9.90
C PHE A 203 -1.07 7.45 10.21
N ASN A 204 0.17 7.89 9.97
CA ASN A 204 0.57 9.27 10.17
C ASN A 204 1.20 9.86 8.91
N PHE A 205 2.33 9.31 8.47
CA PHE A 205 3.07 9.81 7.31
C PHE A 205 3.65 8.64 6.51
N ALA A 206 3.61 8.76 5.18
CA ALA A 206 4.21 7.78 4.29
C ALA A 206 4.96 8.45 3.15
N ILE A 207 6.09 7.86 2.77
CA ILE A 207 6.78 8.14 1.51
C ILE A 207 6.62 6.92 0.62
N VAL A 208 6.13 7.13 -0.60
CA VAL A 208 5.99 6.09 -1.62
C VAL A 208 7.08 6.32 -2.66
N ASP A 209 8.07 5.41 -2.70
CA ASP A 209 9.09 5.42 -3.74
C ASP A 209 8.54 4.73 -5.00
N GLU A 210 9.04 5.12 -6.17
CA GLU A 210 8.56 4.63 -7.47
C GLU A 210 7.02 4.69 -7.61
N VAL A 211 6.47 5.85 -7.27
CA VAL A 211 5.03 6.10 -7.19
C VAL A 211 4.26 5.84 -8.49
N ASP A 212 4.91 5.96 -9.64
CA ASP A 212 4.40 5.61 -10.96
C ASP A 212 4.12 4.11 -11.07
N SER A 213 5.06 3.26 -10.66
CA SER A 213 4.82 1.80 -10.60
C SER A 213 3.69 1.45 -9.63
N ILE A 214 3.73 1.97 -8.41
CA ILE A 214 2.81 1.56 -7.34
C ILE A 214 1.39 2.11 -7.55
N LEU A 215 1.26 3.41 -7.86
CA LEU A 215 -0.05 4.09 -7.91
C LEU A 215 -0.63 4.23 -9.31
N ILE A 216 0.13 3.91 -10.37
CA ILE A 216 -0.34 3.97 -11.76
C ILE A 216 -0.34 2.57 -12.38
N ASP A 217 0.81 1.94 -12.54
CA ASP A 217 0.95 0.69 -13.29
C ASP A 217 0.23 -0.48 -12.58
N GLU A 218 0.41 -0.60 -11.27
CA GLU A 218 -0.21 -1.65 -10.45
C GLU A 218 -1.51 -1.23 -9.75
N ALA A 219 -2.00 -0.01 -9.97
CA ALA A 219 -3.14 0.56 -9.24
C ALA A 219 -4.43 -0.26 -9.32
N ARG A 220 -4.60 -1.05 -10.38
CA ARG A 220 -5.79 -1.88 -10.61
C ARG A 220 -5.63 -3.33 -10.15
N THR A 221 -4.47 -3.72 -9.66
CA THR A 221 -4.24 -5.08 -9.14
C THR A 221 -4.87 -5.20 -7.76
N PRO A 222 -5.94 -5.99 -7.58
CA PRO A 222 -6.59 -6.11 -6.28
C PRO A 222 -5.72 -6.92 -5.33
N LEU A 223 -5.61 -6.47 -4.08
CA LEU A 223 -5.10 -7.29 -2.99
C LEU A 223 -6.27 -8.11 -2.44
N VAL A 224 -6.15 -9.44 -2.49
CA VAL A 224 -7.21 -10.35 -2.05
C VAL A 224 -6.66 -11.29 -0.97
N ILE A 225 -7.32 -11.32 0.19
CA ILE A 225 -7.12 -12.34 1.19
C ILE A 225 -8.25 -13.36 1.04
N SER A 226 -7.89 -14.62 0.80
CA SER A 226 -8.85 -15.74 0.83
C SER A 226 -8.50 -16.65 2.00
N GLY A 227 -9.46 -16.92 2.86
CA GLY A 227 -9.37 -18.01 3.83
C GLY A 227 -9.69 -19.36 3.17
N GLN A 228 -9.39 -20.46 3.84
CA GLN A 228 -9.99 -21.73 3.46
C GLN A 228 -11.51 -21.58 3.60
N SER A 229 -12.22 -21.59 2.47
CA SER A 229 -13.66 -21.79 2.49
C SER A 229 -13.90 -23.20 3.03
N GLU A 230 -15.00 -23.41 3.75
CA GLU A 230 -15.52 -24.75 4.00
C GLU A 230 -15.48 -25.54 2.70
N ASP A 231 -15.11 -26.82 2.77
CA ASP A 231 -15.00 -27.67 1.59
C ASP A 231 -16.35 -27.76 0.88
N SER A 232 -16.60 -26.81 0.00
CA SER A 232 -17.82 -26.70 -0.79
C SER A 232 -17.84 -27.68 -1.97
N SER A 233 -16.85 -28.58 -2.07
CA SER A 233 -16.75 -29.51 -3.22
C SER A 233 -17.97 -30.41 -3.33
N ILE A 234 -18.59 -30.79 -2.22
CA ILE A 234 -19.85 -31.55 -2.20
C ILE A 234 -20.99 -30.69 -2.71
N LEU A 235 -21.08 -29.44 -2.28
CA LEU A 235 -22.11 -28.49 -2.70
C LEU A 235 -22.02 -28.19 -4.20
N TYR A 236 -20.81 -27.98 -4.71
CA TYR A 236 -20.57 -27.82 -6.15
C TYR A 236 -21.09 -29.00 -6.95
N LYS A 237 -20.72 -30.24 -6.56
CA LYS A 237 -21.15 -31.46 -7.25
C LYS A 237 -22.65 -31.69 -7.16
N THR A 238 -23.28 -31.28 -6.06
CA THR A 238 -24.72 -31.42 -5.86
C THR A 238 -25.49 -30.43 -6.73
N ILE A 239 -25.09 -29.16 -6.75
CA ILE A 239 -25.74 -28.12 -7.55
C ILE A 239 -25.52 -28.35 -9.05
N ASP A 240 -24.33 -28.80 -9.45
CA ASP A 240 -23.99 -29.09 -10.85
C ASP A 240 -24.96 -30.08 -11.49
N LYS A 241 -25.51 -31.03 -10.70
CA LYS A 241 -26.49 -32.04 -11.21
C LYS A 241 -27.81 -31.43 -11.67
N PHE A 242 -28.19 -30.25 -11.15
CA PHE A 242 -29.46 -29.63 -11.51
C PHE A 242 -29.38 -28.86 -12.84
N ILE A 243 -28.21 -28.34 -13.20
CA ILE A 243 -28.03 -27.47 -14.36
C ILE A 243 -28.35 -28.14 -15.69
N PRO A 244 -27.99 -29.43 -15.94
CA PRO A 244 -28.34 -30.11 -17.16
C PRO A 244 -29.85 -30.31 -17.38
N SER A 245 -30.66 -30.27 -16.33
CA SER A 245 -32.12 -30.42 -16.40
C SER A 245 -32.83 -29.14 -16.86
N LEU A 246 -32.17 -27.99 -16.85
CA LEU A 246 -32.71 -26.70 -17.25
C LEU A 246 -32.89 -26.65 -18.78
N LYS A 247 -34.06 -26.21 -19.19
CA LYS A 247 -34.44 -26.01 -20.60
C LYS A 247 -34.01 -24.62 -21.07
N GLU A 248 -34.09 -24.36 -22.37
CA GLU A 248 -33.72 -23.05 -22.96
C GLU A 248 -34.60 -21.89 -22.46
N GLU A 249 -35.82 -22.15 -22.00
CA GLU A 249 -36.75 -21.19 -21.44
C GLU A 249 -36.41 -20.79 -19.98
N ASP A 250 -35.53 -21.54 -19.29
CA ASP A 250 -35.19 -21.38 -17.90
C ASP A 250 -33.99 -20.42 -17.70
N TYR A 251 -33.28 -20.03 -18.76
CA TYR A 251 -32.15 -19.12 -18.69
C TYR A 251 -32.02 -18.22 -19.91
N GLU A 252 -31.43 -17.03 -19.70
CA GLU A 252 -31.09 -16.11 -20.79
C GLU A 252 -29.58 -16.10 -20.99
N LEU A 253 -29.12 -16.30 -22.22
CA LEU A 253 -27.73 -16.33 -22.62
C LEU A 253 -27.40 -15.12 -23.49
N ASP A 254 -26.50 -14.24 -23.01
CA ASP A 254 -25.88 -13.18 -23.80
C ASP A 254 -24.42 -13.51 -24.10
N GLU A 255 -24.17 -14.03 -25.33
CA GLU A 255 -22.81 -14.39 -25.75
C GLU A 255 -21.90 -13.18 -25.92
N LYS A 256 -22.44 -11.98 -26.20
CA LYS A 256 -21.63 -10.74 -26.35
C LYS A 256 -21.13 -10.23 -25.00
N GLN A 257 -22.00 -10.23 -24.01
CA GLN A 257 -21.66 -9.82 -22.66
C GLN A 257 -21.06 -10.95 -21.81
N ARG A 258 -21.05 -12.17 -22.34
CA ARG A 258 -20.62 -13.40 -21.64
C ARG A 258 -21.36 -13.58 -20.31
N THR A 259 -22.66 -13.34 -20.31
CA THR A 259 -23.53 -13.53 -19.15
C THR A 259 -24.55 -14.62 -19.41
N CYS A 260 -24.91 -15.35 -18.38
CA CYS A 260 -25.98 -16.33 -18.39
C CYS A 260 -26.74 -16.21 -17.07
N ASN A 261 -28.02 -15.86 -17.13
CA ASN A 261 -28.86 -15.62 -15.97
C ASN A 261 -30.09 -16.52 -16.02
N LEU A 262 -30.62 -16.90 -14.85
CA LEU A 262 -31.90 -17.61 -14.78
C LEU A 262 -33.06 -16.67 -15.11
N THR A 263 -34.07 -17.18 -15.80
CA THR A 263 -35.39 -16.55 -15.91
C THR A 263 -36.22 -16.82 -14.64
N ASP A 264 -37.36 -16.12 -14.48
CA ASP A 264 -38.26 -16.39 -13.37
C ASP A 264 -38.73 -17.85 -13.32
N ASN A 265 -38.95 -18.47 -14.49
CA ASN A 265 -39.28 -19.91 -14.62
C ASN A 265 -38.11 -20.77 -14.14
N GLY A 266 -36.89 -20.45 -14.54
CA GLY A 266 -35.68 -21.16 -14.16
C GLY A 266 -35.42 -21.09 -12.68
N ILE A 267 -35.65 -19.93 -12.06
CA ILE A 267 -35.56 -19.73 -10.60
C ILE A 267 -36.55 -20.69 -9.90
N GLY A 268 -37.83 -20.69 -10.33
CA GLY A 268 -38.86 -21.56 -9.73
C GLY A 268 -38.51 -23.05 -9.86
N ASN A 269 -38.03 -23.49 -11.03
CA ASN A 269 -37.61 -24.87 -11.25
C ASN A 269 -36.42 -25.29 -10.38
N ILE A 270 -35.42 -24.42 -10.24
CA ILE A 270 -34.27 -24.69 -9.36
C ILE A 270 -34.66 -24.67 -7.88
N GLU A 271 -35.49 -23.71 -7.43
CA GLU A 271 -35.97 -23.69 -6.04
C GLU A 271 -36.72 -24.97 -5.69
N GLN A 272 -37.56 -25.48 -6.59
CA GLN A 272 -38.26 -26.72 -6.39
C GLN A 272 -37.29 -27.92 -6.28
N ALA A 273 -36.29 -27.98 -7.15
CA ALA A 273 -35.26 -29.02 -7.12
C ALA A 273 -34.43 -28.98 -5.84
N LEU A 274 -34.02 -27.79 -5.40
CA LEU A 274 -33.24 -27.61 -4.16
C LEU A 274 -34.05 -27.98 -2.91
N LYS A 275 -35.34 -27.66 -2.88
CA LYS A 275 -36.25 -28.07 -1.80
C LYS A 275 -36.43 -29.58 -1.74
N SER A 276 -36.53 -30.26 -2.88
CA SER A 276 -36.66 -31.71 -2.94
C SER A 276 -35.43 -32.46 -2.35
N GLU A 277 -34.25 -31.84 -2.42
CA GLU A 277 -32.98 -32.35 -1.88
C GLU A 277 -32.65 -31.78 -0.49
N ASN A 278 -33.58 -31.04 0.13
CA ASN A 278 -33.40 -30.39 1.45
C ASN A 278 -32.17 -29.43 1.51
N LEU A 279 -31.79 -28.82 0.39
CA LEU A 279 -30.69 -27.87 0.33
C LEU A 279 -31.10 -26.45 0.70
N ILE A 280 -32.38 -26.11 0.51
CA ILE A 280 -32.99 -24.87 1.01
C ILE A 280 -34.26 -25.22 1.80
N GLU A 281 -34.44 -24.48 2.92
CA GLU A 281 -35.68 -24.50 3.68
C GLU A 281 -36.75 -23.63 3.00
N ASP A 282 -37.93 -23.47 3.63
CA ASP A 282 -38.94 -22.55 3.14
C ASP A 282 -38.39 -21.12 3.05
N GLY A 283 -38.45 -20.55 1.83
CA GLY A 283 -37.90 -19.24 1.50
C GLY A 283 -37.50 -19.13 0.03
N SER A 284 -36.96 -17.96 -0.33
CA SER A 284 -36.46 -17.69 -1.69
C SER A 284 -34.97 -18.03 -1.81
N LEU A 285 -34.58 -18.39 -3.04
CA LEU A 285 -33.16 -18.53 -3.40
C LEU A 285 -32.33 -17.24 -3.11
N PHE A 286 -32.99 -16.07 -3.12
CA PHE A 286 -32.38 -14.76 -2.86
C PHE A 286 -32.28 -14.39 -1.38
N ASP A 287 -32.73 -15.21 -0.47
CA ASP A 287 -32.56 -14.95 0.96
C ASP A 287 -31.08 -14.95 1.34
N VAL A 288 -30.70 -14.10 2.31
CA VAL A 288 -29.30 -13.92 2.73
C VAL A 288 -28.63 -15.25 3.11
N LYS A 289 -29.38 -16.17 3.75
CA LYS A 289 -28.90 -17.52 4.10
C LYS A 289 -28.57 -18.41 2.90
N ASN A 290 -29.14 -18.12 1.72
CA ASN A 290 -28.99 -18.91 0.50
C ASN A 290 -28.00 -18.30 -0.50
N VAL A 291 -27.31 -17.19 -0.17
CA VAL A 291 -26.39 -16.48 -1.07
C VAL A 291 -25.28 -17.40 -1.60
N SER A 292 -24.75 -18.30 -0.78
CA SER A 292 -23.72 -19.27 -1.19
C SER A 292 -24.28 -20.23 -2.26
N ILE A 293 -25.51 -20.73 -2.08
CA ILE A 293 -26.18 -21.64 -3.02
C ILE A 293 -26.43 -20.91 -4.35
N LEU A 294 -26.95 -19.69 -4.29
CA LEU A 294 -27.16 -18.83 -5.47
C LEU A 294 -25.85 -18.61 -6.23
N HIS A 295 -24.75 -18.33 -5.51
CA HIS A 295 -23.43 -18.19 -6.14
C HIS A 295 -23.03 -19.47 -6.89
N HIS A 296 -23.16 -20.64 -6.28
CA HIS A 296 -22.81 -21.92 -6.91
C HIS A 296 -23.68 -22.22 -8.13
N ILE A 297 -24.98 -21.92 -8.08
CA ILE A 297 -25.90 -22.07 -9.23
C ILE A 297 -25.44 -21.20 -10.39
N ASN A 298 -25.15 -19.92 -10.14
CA ASN A 298 -24.71 -19.01 -11.19
C ASN A 298 -23.39 -19.46 -11.81
N GLN A 299 -22.43 -19.95 -11.01
CA GLN A 299 -21.15 -20.45 -11.52
C GLN A 299 -21.34 -21.75 -12.34
N ALA A 300 -22.16 -22.69 -11.86
CA ALA A 300 -22.47 -23.92 -12.58
C ALA A 300 -23.22 -23.62 -13.91
N LEU A 301 -24.20 -22.73 -13.88
CA LEU A 301 -24.93 -22.30 -15.09
C LEU A 301 -23.97 -21.70 -16.13
N ARG A 302 -23.07 -20.80 -15.72
CA ARG A 302 -22.04 -20.24 -16.58
C ARG A 302 -21.11 -21.32 -17.14
N ALA A 303 -20.67 -22.25 -16.30
CA ALA A 303 -19.78 -23.34 -16.72
C ALA A 303 -20.43 -24.21 -17.82
N HIS A 304 -21.71 -24.57 -17.69
CA HIS A 304 -22.40 -25.40 -18.62
C HIS A 304 -22.82 -24.67 -19.92
N LYS A 305 -23.20 -23.39 -19.84
CA LYS A 305 -23.83 -22.69 -20.95
C LYS A 305 -22.87 -21.79 -21.74
N LEU A 306 -21.88 -21.19 -21.09
CA LEU A 306 -20.90 -20.29 -21.71
C LEU A 306 -19.63 -21.00 -22.18
N PHE A 307 -19.21 -22.08 -21.50
CA PHE A 307 -17.95 -22.74 -21.82
C PHE A 307 -18.15 -24.08 -22.52
N LYS A 308 -17.65 -24.20 -23.75
CA LYS A 308 -17.74 -25.42 -24.58
C LYS A 308 -16.38 -26.10 -24.62
N LYS A 309 -16.34 -27.40 -24.29
CA LYS A 309 -15.15 -28.24 -24.38
C LYS A 309 -14.67 -28.27 -25.85
N ASN A 310 -13.35 -28.23 -26.04
CA ASN A 310 -12.65 -28.17 -27.32
C ASN A 310 -12.83 -26.86 -28.11
N THR A 311 -13.59 -25.90 -27.60
CA THR A 311 -13.72 -24.56 -28.16
C THR A 311 -13.06 -23.54 -27.22
N HIS A 312 -13.45 -23.54 -25.95
CA HIS A 312 -12.95 -22.62 -24.95
C HIS A 312 -11.89 -23.24 -24.01
N TYR A 313 -11.95 -24.57 -23.83
CA TYR A 313 -11.01 -25.33 -23.03
C TYR A 313 -10.85 -26.76 -23.53
N MET A 314 -9.70 -27.36 -23.22
CA MET A 314 -9.45 -28.80 -23.45
C MET A 314 -9.02 -29.46 -22.12
N VAL A 315 -9.27 -30.79 -22.04
CA VAL A 315 -8.81 -31.58 -20.90
C VAL A 315 -7.69 -32.49 -21.37
N LYS A 316 -6.48 -32.36 -20.77
CA LYS A 316 -5.31 -33.20 -21.06
C LYS A 316 -4.66 -33.63 -19.75
N ASN A 317 -4.48 -34.93 -19.58
CA ASN A 317 -3.88 -35.53 -18.38
C ASN A 317 -4.57 -35.09 -17.08
N LEU A 318 -5.89 -35.05 -17.03
CA LEU A 318 -6.72 -34.56 -15.92
C LEU A 318 -6.54 -33.09 -15.57
N SER A 319 -5.83 -32.33 -16.41
CA SER A 319 -5.68 -30.87 -16.27
C SER A 319 -6.56 -30.14 -17.28
N LEU A 320 -7.22 -29.06 -16.86
CA LEU A 320 -8.00 -28.18 -17.71
C LEU A 320 -7.08 -27.12 -18.30
N ILE A 321 -7.04 -27.03 -19.62
CA ILE A 321 -6.22 -26.08 -20.36
C ILE A 321 -7.14 -25.14 -21.13
N HIS A 322 -7.03 -23.83 -20.90
CA HIS A 322 -7.76 -22.83 -21.67
C HIS A 322 -7.21 -22.73 -23.11
N ILE A 323 -8.09 -22.54 -24.04
CA ILE A 323 -7.74 -22.34 -25.46
C ILE A 323 -7.71 -20.85 -25.77
#